data_485cc7f3c28a28faf972e83df336e3d6
#
_entry.id   485cc7f3c28a28faf972e83df336e3d6
#
_cell.length_a   1.000
_cell.length_b   1.000
_cell.length_c   1.000
_cell.angle_alpha   90.00
_cell.angle_beta   90.00
_cell.angle_gamma   90.00
#
_symmetry.space_group_name_H-M   'P 1'
#
loop_
_entity.id
_entity.type
_entity.pdbx_description
1 polymer ?
#
loop_
_entity_poly.entity_id
_entity_poly.type
_entity_poly.pdbx_seq_one_letter_code
_entity_poly.pdbx_strand_id
1 'polypeptide(L)' 'MIKTDAKTILADSIKELLKERSFLNIGVQDIVKNCDVSRTAFYNHFKDKYDLVSWIYRRDVEDIYWKLKKFDW' A
#
# COMPACT_ATOMS: atom_id res chain seq x y z
N MET A 1 -21.91 5.49 -1.04
CA MET A 1 -21.03 4.42 -1.53
C MET A 1 -19.56 4.87 -1.53
N ILE A 2 -18.73 4.07 -0.94
CA ILE A 2 -17.30 4.40 -0.89
C ILE A 2 -16.62 3.89 -2.15
N LYS A 3 -15.91 4.77 -2.80
CA LYS A 3 -15.18 4.42 -4.00
C LYS A 3 -13.73 4.19 -3.63
N THR A 4 -13.29 2.95 -3.77
CA THR A 4 -11.91 2.60 -3.46
C THR A 4 -11.09 2.66 -4.74
N ASP A 5 -10.05 3.46 -4.75
CA ASP A 5 -9.20 3.59 -5.93
C ASP A 5 -8.14 2.49 -5.99
N ALA A 6 -7.50 2.36 -7.13
CA ALA A 6 -6.51 1.32 -7.36
C ALA A 6 -5.33 1.40 -6.39
N LYS A 7 -4.91 2.59 -6.04
CA LYS A 7 -3.78 2.76 -5.12
C LYS A 7 -4.09 2.18 -3.76
N THR A 8 -5.29 2.43 -3.26
CA THR A 8 -5.71 1.92 -1.97
C THR A 8 -5.86 0.40 -2.01
N ILE A 9 -6.41 -0.12 -3.09
CA ILE A 9 -6.56 -1.56 -3.26
C ILE A 9 -5.20 -2.25 -3.24
N LEU A 10 -4.22 -1.69 -3.94
CA LEU A 10 -2.88 -2.23 -3.98
C LEU A 10 -2.19 -2.12 -2.61
N ALA A 11 -2.40 -1.02 -1.92
CA ALA A 11 -1.85 -0.81 -0.59
C ALA A 11 -2.40 -1.84 0.39
N ASP A 12 -3.70 -2.08 0.35
CA ASP A 12 -4.32 -3.06 1.23
C ASP A 12 -3.82 -4.46 0.93
N SER A 13 -3.59 -4.75 -0.35
CA SER A 13 -3.09 -6.05 -0.76
C SER A 13 -1.71 -6.35 -0.19
N ILE A 14 -0.77 -5.41 -0.31
CA ILE A 14 0.57 -5.64 0.22
C ILE A 14 0.56 -5.70 1.75
N LYS A 15 -0.28 -4.90 2.39
CA LYS A 15 -0.40 -4.96 3.86
C LYS A 15 -0.87 -6.34 4.31
N GLU A 16 -1.79 -6.91 3.58
CA GLU A 16 -2.30 -8.24 3.88
C GLU A 16 -1.22 -9.30 3.72
N LEU A 17 -0.46 -9.22 2.62
CA LEU A 17 0.63 -10.17 2.38
C LEU A 17 1.74 -10.05 3.41
N LEU A 18 1.99 -8.85 3.90
CA LEU A 18 3.03 -8.62 4.91
C LEU A 18 2.71 -9.28 6.24
N LYS A 19 1.48 -9.67 6.46
CA LYS A 19 1.12 -10.43 7.66
C LYS A 19 1.64 -11.86 7.60
N GLU A 20 1.91 -12.35 6.40
CA GLU A 20 2.30 -13.75 6.20
C GLU A 20 3.73 -13.94 5.71
N ARG A 21 4.32 -12.94 5.10
CA ARG A 21 5.68 -13.03 4.57
C ARG A 21 6.42 -11.72 4.67
N SER A 22 7.74 -11.82 4.57
CA SER A 22 8.57 -10.64 4.61
C SER A 22 8.46 -9.88 3.29
N PHE A 23 8.73 -8.61 3.35
CA PHE A 23 8.68 -7.73 2.19
C PHE A 23 9.56 -8.23 1.05
N LEU A 24 10.73 -8.76 1.39
CA LEU A 24 11.66 -9.26 0.38
C LEU A 24 11.10 -10.42 -0.43
N ASN A 25 10.18 -11.16 0.17
CA ASN A 25 9.56 -12.31 -0.48
C ASN A 25 8.24 -12.00 -1.16
N ILE A 26 7.88 -10.73 -1.25
CA ILE A 26 6.67 -10.29 -1.92
C ILE A 26 7.04 -9.57 -3.21
N GLY A 27 6.56 -10.09 -4.34
CA GLY A 27 6.77 -9.43 -5.63
C GLY A 27 5.51 -8.73 -6.09
N VAL A 28 5.65 -7.91 -7.14
CA VAL A 28 4.51 -7.22 -7.73
C VAL A 28 3.45 -8.23 -8.16
N GLN A 29 3.89 -9.37 -8.70
CA GLN A 29 3.00 -10.44 -9.12
C GLN A 29 2.08 -10.89 -7.97
N ASP A 30 2.67 -11.06 -6.79
CA ASP A 30 1.91 -11.49 -5.63
C ASP A 30 0.87 -10.44 -5.22
N ILE A 31 1.28 -9.19 -5.27
CA ILE A 31 0.41 -8.08 -4.87
C ILE A 31 -0.81 -7.98 -5.78
N VAL A 32 -0.57 -7.99 -7.11
CA VAL A 32 -1.67 -7.83 -8.05
C VAL A 32 -2.58 -9.04 -8.07
N LYS A 33 -2.01 -10.22 -7.94
CA LYS A 33 -2.79 -11.45 -7.91
C LYS A 33 -3.69 -11.49 -6.67
N ASN A 34 -3.17 -11.02 -5.55
CA ASN A 34 -3.91 -11.04 -4.30
C ASN A 34 -5.14 -10.14 -4.31
N CYS A 35 -5.11 -9.08 -5.11
CA CYS A 35 -6.23 -8.14 -5.16
C CYS A 35 -6.94 -8.11 -6.51
N ASP A 36 -6.60 -9.04 -7.39
CA ASP A 36 -7.24 -9.17 -8.70
C ASP A 36 -7.11 -7.91 -9.55
N VAL A 37 -5.94 -7.31 -9.50
CA VAL A 37 -5.60 -6.14 -10.31
C VAL A 37 -4.53 -6.58 -11.32
N SER A 38 -4.51 -5.99 -12.50
CA SER A 38 -3.51 -6.35 -13.49
C SER A 38 -2.16 -5.72 -13.19
N ARG A 39 -1.09 -6.33 -13.71
CA ARG A 39 0.25 -5.77 -13.59
C ARG A 39 0.33 -4.41 -14.27
N THR A 40 -0.36 -4.26 -15.39
CA THR A 40 -0.40 -3.00 -16.10
C THR A 40 -1.00 -1.90 -15.21
N ALA A 41 -2.08 -2.22 -14.52
CA ALA A 41 -2.70 -1.26 -13.61
C ALA A 41 -1.75 -0.88 -12.48
N PHE A 42 -1.00 -1.86 -11.96
CA PHE A 42 0.00 -1.57 -10.93
C PHE A 42 1.02 -0.55 -11.44
N TYR A 43 1.61 -0.84 -12.60
CA TYR A 43 2.67 0.02 -13.14
C TYR A 43 2.17 1.37 -13.65
N ASN A 44 0.85 1.53 -13.79
CA ASN A 44 0.28 2.84 -14.08
C ASN A 44 0.33 3.75 -12.87
N HIS A 45 0.41 3.18 -11.68
CA HIS A 45 0.39 3.96 -10.43
C HIS A 45 1.71 3.97 -9.69
N PHE A 46 2.47 2.89 -9.77
CA PHE A 46 3.71 2.74 -9.03
C PHE A 46 4.80 2.17 -9.91
N LYS A 47 6.02 2.59 -9.65
CA LYS A 47 7.19 2.14 -10.39
C LYS A 47 7.55 0.69 -10.01
N ASP A 48 7.46 0.37 -8.73
CA ASP A 48 7.79 -0.93 -8.18
C ASP A 48 7.17 -1.04 -6.79
N LYS A 49 7.45 -2.15 -6.10
CA LYS A 49 6.86 -2.36 -4.78
C LYS A 49 7.42 -1.37 -3.74
N TYR A 50 8.62 -0.88 -3.95
CA TYR A 50 9.21 0.11 -3.04
C TYR A 50 8.49 1.43 -3.16
N ASP A 51 8.09 1.79 -4.37
CA ASP A 51 7.32 3.00 -4.62
C ASP A 51 5.96 2.91 -3.94
N LEU A 52 5.33 1.74 -4.01
CA LEU A 52 4.06 1.50 -3.33
C LEU A 52 4.19 1.66 -1.83
N VAL A 53 5.21 1.06 -1.24
CA VAL A 53 5.43 1.16 0.21
C VAL A 53 5.75 2.59 0.61
N SER A 54 6.51 3.30 -0.21
CA SER A 54 6.82 4.71 0.03
C SER A 54 5.53 5.55 0.10
N TRP A 55 4.61 5.27 -0.81
CA TRP A 55 3.34 5.98 -0.84
C TRP A 55 2.51 5.68 0.43
N ILE A 56 2.49 4.40 0.83
CA ILE A 56 1.79 3.99 2.05
C ILE A 56 2.41 4.68 3.26
N TYR A 57 3.73 4.64 3.33
CA TYR A 57 4.47 5.21 4.44
C TYR A 57 4.17 6.69 4.62
N ARG A 58 4.20 7.44 3.53
CA ARG A 58 3.92 8.87 3.60
C ARG A 58 2.50 9.15 4.07
N ARG A 59 1.56 8.35 3.58
CA ARG A 59 0.16 8.50 3.97
C ARG A 59 -0.06 8.16 5.44
N ASP A 60 0.50 7.03 5.87
CA ASP A 60 0.31 6.55 7.24
C ASP A 60 1.07 7.40 8.25
N VAL A 61 2.27 7.83 7.89
CA VAL A 61 3.07 8.69 8.78
C VAL A 61 2.36 10.02 9.00
N GLU A 62 1.79 10.57 7.94
CA GLU A 62 1.05 11.81 8.05
C GLU A 62 -0.14 11.63 8.99
N ASP A 63 -0.84 10.52 8.87
CA ASP A 63 -1.97 10.21 9.72
C ASP A 63 -1.53 10.06 11.18
N ILE A 64 -0.42 9.34 11.38
CA ILE A 64 0.13 9.15 12.72
C ILE A 64 0.58 10.49 13.33
N TYR A 65 1.19 11.32 12.50
CA TYR A 65 1.64 12.62 12.94
C TYR A 65 0.48 13.44 13.50
N TRP A 66 -0.63 13.46 12.80
CA TRP A 66 -1.80 14.20 13.25
C TRP A 66 -2.39 13.61 14.52
N LYS A 67 -2.37 12.30 14.65
CA LYS A 67 -2.86 11.62 15.84
C LYS A 67 -2.00 11.97 17.05
N LEU A 68 -0.69 11.99 16.87
CA LEU A 68 0.23 12.33 17.95
C LEU A 68 0.14 13.80 18.32
N LYS A 69 0.00 14.65 17.32
CA LYS A 69 -0.12 16.08 17.56
C LYS A 69 -1.36 16.42 18.35
N LYS A 70 -2.39 15.61 18.21
CA LYS A 70 -3.63 15.80 18.95
C LYS A 70 -3.42 15.65 20.45
N PHE A 71 -2.47 14.84 20.85
CA PHE A 71 -2.14 14.60 22.24
C PHE A 71 -0.91 15.38 22.68
N ASP A 72 -0.36 16.13 21.77
CA ASP A 72 0.81 16.92 22.04
C ASP A 72 0.38 18.24 22.66
N TRP A 73 1.01 18.57 23.77
CA TRP A 73 0.66 19.74 24.55
C TRP A 73 1.46 20.96 24.19
#